data_53b889f47301983f9391d79c484cce58
#
_entry.id   53b889f47301983f9391d79c484cce58
#
_cell.length_a   1.000
_cell.length_b   1.000
_cell.length_c   1.000
_cell.angle_alpha   90.00
_cell.angle_beta   90.00
_cell.angle_gamma   90.00
#
_symmetry.space_group_name_H-M   'P 1'
#
loop_
_entity.id
_entity.type
_entity.pdbx_description
1 polymer ?
#
loop_
_entity_poly.entity_id
_entity_poly.type
_entity_poly.pdbx_seq_one_letter_code
_entity_poly.pdbx_strand_id
1 'polypeptide(L)'
;MNAAELLLETGGDANLAKDYVNKIRRRAGIAELGAVTLDDVINERRLEFVGEGKRYFDLVRTGKAATVLVPDSYGYRTNSWTESKKYIPIAQAELDSDPALVQNNY
;
A
#
# COMPACT_ATOMS: atom_id res chain seq x y z
N MET A 1 2.02 -1.42 12.93
CA MET A 1 2.22 -1.91 11.55
C MET A 1 3.59 -1.52 10.96
N ASN A 2 3.98 -0.23 10.91
CA ASN A 2 5.28 0.18 10.32
C ASN A 2 6.49 -0.54 10.94
N ALA A 3 6.53 -0.69 12.28
CA ALA A 3 7.62 -1.39 12.94
C ALA A 3 7.68 -2.89 12.57
N ALA A 4 6.53 -3.55 12.41
CA ALA A 4 6.48 -4.95 11.98
C ALA A 4 7.00 -5.11 10.54
N GLU A 5 6.62 -4.21 9.65
CA GLU A 5 7.09 -4.17 8.27
C GLU A 5 8.62 -3.97 8.20
N LEU A 6 9.12 -2.96 8.92
CA LEU A 6 10.56 -2.67 8.96
C LEU A 6 11.38 -3.87 9.45
N LEU A 7 10.94 -4.53 10.53
CA LEU A 7 11.62 -5.71 11.07
C LEU A 7 11.72 -6.83 10.01
N LEU A 8 10.64 -7.09 9.27
CA LEU A 8 10.63 -8.13 8.25
C LEU A 8 11.45 -7.76 7.01
N GLU A 9 11.43 -6.50 6.59
CA GLU A 9 12.22 -6.03 5.43
C GLU A 9 13.72 -6.02 5.71
N THR A 10 14.12 -5.72 6.94
CA THR A 10 15.55 -5.65 7.31
C THR A 10 16.11 -6.95 7.85
N GLY A 11 15.34 -8.05 7.87
CA GLY A 11 15.75 -9.32 8.45
C GLY A 11 15.87 -9.30 9.98
N GLY A 12 15.13 -8.40 10.64
CA GLY A 12 15.10 -8.30 12.09
C GLY A 12 14.24 -9.39 12.76
N ASP A 13 13.88 -9.18 14.02
CA ASP A 13 13.16 -10.18 14.82
C ASP A 13 11.73 -10.42 14.31
N ALA A 14 11.53 -11.56 13.65
CA ALA A 14 10.22 -11.97 13.12
C ALA A 14 9.19 -12.26 14.24
N ASN A 15 9.61 -12.67 15.43
CA ASN A 15 8.70 -12.86 16.56
C ASN A 15 8.19 -11.53 17.08
N LEU A 16 9.04 -10.53 17.16
CA LEU A 16 8.62 -9.18 17.53
C LEU A 16 7.67 -8.57 16.48
N ALA A 17 7.95 -8.79 15.19
CA ALA A 17 7.06 -8.38 14.10
C ALA A 17 5.67 -9.03 14.24
N LYS A 18 5.64 -10.35 14.51
CA LYS A 18 4.41 -11.12 14.78
C LYS A 18 3.64 -10.53 15.98
N ASP A 19 4.34 -10.21 17.07
CA ASP A 19 3.69 -9.66 18.28
C ASP A 19 3.02 -8.30 17.99
N TYR A 20 3.66 -7.46 17.18
CA TYR A 20 3.05 -6.18 16.77
C TYR A 20 1.78 -6.40 15.92
N VAL A 21 1.78 -7.34 15.00
CA VAL A 21 0.59 -7.67 14.20
C VAL A 21 -0.50 -8.27 15.09
N ASN A 22 -0.16 -9.23 15.93
CA ASN A 22 -1.12 -9.90 16.80
C ASN A 22 -1.72 -8.97 17.86
N LYS A 23 -1.01 -7.92 18.28
CA LYS A 23 -1.58 -6.87 19.14
C LYS A 23 -2.77 -6.17 18.47
N ILE A 24 -2.70 -5.94 17.16
CA ILE A 24 -3.82 -5.33 16.42
C ILE A 24 -4.95 -6.34 16.28
N ARG A 25 -4.64 -7.58 15.90
CA ARG A 25 -5.62 -8.66 15.74
C ARG A 25 -6.38 -8.94 17.04
N ARG A 26 -5.68 -8.99 18.19
CA ARG A 26 -6.33 -9.11 19.52
C ARG A 26 -7.30 -7.97 19.79
N ARG A 27 -6.89 -6.73 19.51
CA ARG A 27 -7.78 -5.56 19.65
C ARG A 27 -9.04 -5.69 18.79
N ALA A 28 -8.91 -6.23 17.57
CA ALA A 28 -10.00 -6.45 16.63
C ALA A 28 -10.84 -7.70 16.95
N GLY A 29 -10.47 -8.50 17.96
CA GLY A 29 -11.18 -9.74 18.31
C GLY A 29 -11.03 -10.87 17.30
N ILE A 30 -9.98 -10.87 16.47
CA ILE A 30 -9.72 -11.89 15.45
C ILE A 30 -8.54 -12.78 15.84
N ALA A 31 -8.49 -14.00 15.29
CA ALA A 31 -7.47 -14.99 15.60
C ALA A 31 -6.05 -14.47 15.32
N GLU A 32 -5.13 -14.81 16.21
CA GLU A 32 -3.71 -14.48 16.08
C GLU A 32 -3.04 -15.34 14.99
N LEU A 33 -1.99 -14.79 14.38
CA LEU A 33 -1.16 -15.50 13.41
C LEU A 33 -0.02 -16.22 14.13
N GLY A 34 0.23 -17.47 13.77
CA GLY A 34 1.34 -18.26 14.30
C GLY A 34 2.71 -17.83 13.77
N ALA A 35 2.73 -17.34 12.51
CA ALA A 35 3.89 -16.73 11.86
C ALA A 35 3.39 -15.54 11.05
N VAL A 36 4.27 -14.59 10.74
CA VAL A 36 3.94 -13.36 9.99
C VAL A 36 4.99 -13.13 8.92
N THR A 37 4.52 -12.97 7.69
CA THR A 37 5.30 -12.59 6.52
C THR A 37 5.09 -11.09 6.20
N LEU A 38 5.91 -10.55 5.31
CA LEU A 38 5.72 -9.19 4.81
C LEU A 38 4.34 -9.03 4.13
N ASP A 39 3.90 -10.05 3.40
CA ASP A 39 2.59 -10.04 2.75
C ASP A 39 1.43 -10.00 3.75
N ASP A 40 1.56 -10.71 4.88
CA ASP A 40 0.59 -10.64 5.97
C ASP A 40 0.53 -9.22 6.55
N VAL A 41 1.68 -8.57 6.76
CA VAL A 41 1.71 -7.19 7.26
C VAL A 41 1.04 -6.23 6.27
N ILE A 42 1.33 -6.34 4.98
CA ILE A 42 0.73 -5.49 3.94
C ILE A 42 -0.79 -5.73 3.84
N ASN A 43 -1.24 -6.98 4.03
CA ASN A 43 -2.66 -7.28 4.07
C ASN A 43 -3.35 -6.75 5.34
N GLU A 44 -2.74 -6.90 6.51
CA GLU A 44 -3.26 -6.31 7.76
C GLU A 44 -3.33 -4.78 7.66
N ARG A 45 -2.32 -4.13 7.04
CA ARG A 45 -2.37 -2.68 6.75
C ARG A 45 -3.58 -2.31 5.89
N ARG A 46 -3.88 -3.13 4.87
CA ARG A 46 -5.06 -2.92 4.02
C ARG A 46 -6.36 -2.93 4.81
N LEU A 47 -6.47 -3.84 5.77
CA LEU A 47 -7.67 -3.97 6.60
C LEU A 47 -7.75 -2.87 7.67
N GLU A 48 -6.65 -2.59 8.36
CA GLU A 48 -6.59 -1.60 9.44
C GLU A 48 -6.81 -0.16 8.93
N PHE A 49 -6.30 0.15 7.74
CA PHE A 49 -6.35 1.50 7.17
C PHE A 49 -7.40 1.66 6.07
N VAL A 50 -8.46 0.85 6.07
CA VAL A 50 -9.59 1.01 5.16
C VAL A 50 -10.17 2.42 5.28
N GLY A 51 -10.33 3.10 4.14
CA GLY A 51 -10.85 4.47 4.10
C GLY A 51 -9.82 5.58 4.38
N GLU A 52 -8.57 5.25 4.76
CA GLU A 52 -7.52 6.25 5.03
C GLU A 52 -6.69 6.65 3.80
N GLY A 53 -7.02 6.17 2.62
CA GLY A 53 -6.32 6.50 1.37
C GLY A 53 -4.90 5.92 1.23
N LYS A 54 -4.46 5.06 2.15
CA LYS A 54 -3.06 4.57 2.20
C LYS A 54 -2.78 3.42 1.24
N ARG A 55 -3.79 2.68 0.80
CA ARG A 55 -3.63 1.44 0.03
C ARG A 55 -2.85 1.61 -1.26
N TYR A 56 -3.11 2.67 -2.01
CA TYR A 56 -2.40 2.94 -3.27
C TYR A 56 -0.89 3.12 -3.02
N PHE A 57 -0.53 3.94 -2.05
CA PHE A 57 0.87 4.21 -1.71
C PHE A 57 1.58 2.96 -1.18
N ASP A 58 0.90 2.13 -0.37
CA ASP A 58 1.44 0.85 0.08
C ASP A 58 1.73 -0.08 -1.11
N LEU A 59 0.83 -0.20 -2.08
CA LEU A 59 1.01 -1.02 -3.27
C LEU A 59 2.15 -0.52 -4.17
N VAL A 60 2.25 0.79 -4.36
CA VAL A 60 3.31 1.38 -5.19
C VAL A 60 4.68 1.17 -4.55
N ARG A 61 4.87 1.53 -3.27
CA ARG A 61 6.16 1.42 -2.59
C ARG A 61 6.64 -0.02 -2.39
N THR A 62 5.71 -0.98 -2.26
CA THR A 62 6.04 -2.40 -2.13
C THR A 62 6.15 -3.15 -3.47
N GLY A 63 6.02 -2.44 -4.61
CA GLY A 63 6.09 -3.02 -5.94
C GLY A 63 4.89 -3.91 -6.31
N LYS A 64 3.81 -3.91 -5.53
CA LYS A 64 2.64 -4.76 -5.74
C LYS A 64 1.55 -4.12 -6.62
N ALA A 65 1.74 -2.87 -7.04
CA ALA A 65 0.72 -2.15 -7.81
C ALA A 65 0.39 -2.84 -9.13
N ALA A 66 1.38 -3.31 -9.87
CA ALA A 66 1.19 -3.99 -11.15
C ALA A 66 0.40 -5.30 -11.06
N THR A 67 0.50 -6.01 -9.94
CA THR A 67 -0.18 -7.29 -9.74
C THR A 67 -1.58 -7.15 -9.13
N VAL A 68 -1.80 -6.09 -8.36
CA VAL A 68 -3.06 -5.88 -7.62
C VAL A 68 -4.00 -4.91 -8.35
N LEU A 69 -3.46 -3.89 -9.03
CA LEU A 69 -4.25 -2.87 -9.73
C LEU A 69 -4.48 -3.27 -11.20
N VAL A 70 -5.03 -4.45 -11.39
CA VAL A 70 -5.41 -4.98 -12.71
C VAL A 70 -6.91 -4.78 -12.95
N PRO A 71 -7.38 -4.82 -14.23
CA PRO A 71 -8.80 -4.83 -14.53
C PRO A 71 -9.53 -5.95 -13.77
N ASP A 72 -10.71 -5.67 -13.27
CA ASP A 72 -11.55 -6.67 -12.60
C ASP A 72 -12.65 -7.21 -13.51
N SER A 73 -13.15 -8.40 -13.18
CA SER A 73 -14.20 -9.07 -13.94
C SER A 73 -15.58 -8.40 -13.84
N TYR A 74 -15.76 -7.46 -12.91
CA TYR A 74 -17.01 -6.76 -12.69
C TYR A 74 -17.08 -5.41 -13.43
N GLY A 75 -15.98 -4.97 -14.06
CA GLY A 75 -15.92 -3.71 -14.81
C GLY A 75 -15.76 -2.45 -13.96
N TYR A 76 -15.56 -2.57 -12.66
CA TYR A 76 -15.30 -1.41 -11.78
C TYR A 76 -13.92 -0.83 -12.01
N ARG A 77 -12.96 -1.67 -12.38
CA ARG A 77 -11.61 -1.27 -12.77
C ARG A 77 -11.36 -1.75 -14.19
N THR A 78 -11.27 -0.81 -15.13
CA THR A 78 -11.05 -1.08 -16.56
C THR A 78 -9.61 -0.82 -16.99
N ASN A 79 -8.86 0.00 -16.25
CA ASN A 79 -7.50 0.39 -16.58
C ASN A 79 -6.47 -0.43 -15.80
N SER A 80 -5.43 -0.88 -16.50
CA SER A 80 -4.24 -1.48 -15.88
C SER A 80 -3.36 -0.39 -15.26
N TRP A 81 -2.62 -0.78 -14.23
CA TRP A 81 -1.59 0.05 -13.67
C TRP A 81 -0.37 0.10 -14.61
N THR A 82 0.29 1.24 -14.70
CA THR A 82 1.54 1.46 -15.43
C THR A 82 2.54 2.16 -14.51
N GLU A 83 3.84 2.04 -14.80
CA GLU A 83 4.89 2.70 -14.00
C GLU A 83 4.74 4.23 -13.95
N SER A 84 4.20 4.85 -14.99
CA SER A 84 3.93 6.29 -15.03
C SER A 84 2.93 6.72 -13.94
N LYS A 85 1.96 5.88 -13.61
CA LYS A 85 0.97 6.14 -12.54
C LYS A 85 1.55 6.13 -11.13
N LYS A 86 2.84 5.80 -10.98
CA LYS A 86 3.57 5.96 -9.73
C LYS A 86 3.60 7.42 -9.25
N TYR A 87 3.56 8.34 -10.18
CA TYR A 87 3.53 9.77 -9.93
C TYR A 87 2.12 10.30 -10.11
N ILE A 88 1.67 11.08 -9.13
CA ILE A 88 0.39 11.79 -9.23
C ILE A 88 0.57 12.96 -10.20
N PRO A 89 -0.35 13.16 -11.16
CA PRO A 89 -0.26 14.28 -12.08
C PRO A 89 -0.38 15.62 -11.35
N ILE A 90 0.31 16.64 -11.87
CA ILE A 90 0.14 18.02 -11.43
C ILE A 90 -1.25 18.49 -11.84
N ALA A 91 -1.99 19.12 -10.94
CA ALA A 91 -3.32 19.63 -11.24
C ALA A 91 -3.26 20.67 -12.38
N GLN A 92 -4.22 20.63 -13.30
CA GLN A 92 -4.22 21.52 -14.46
C GLN A 92 -4.19 23.00 -14.05
N ALA A 93 -4.90 23.38 -12.98
CA ALA A 93 -4.89 24.74 -12.47
C ALA A 93 -3.51 25.23 -12.05
N GLU A 94 -2.64 24.35 -11.56
CA GLU A 94 -1.25 24.69 -11.21
C GLU A 94 -0.40 24.91 -12.47
N LEU A 95 -0.57 24.04 -13.48
CA LEU A 95 0.10 24.19 -14.78
C LEU A 95 -0.31 25.48 -15.50
N ASP A 96 -1.58 25.86 -15.38
CA ASP A 96 -2.09 27.08 -15.99
C ASP A 96 -1.60 28.35 -15.27
N SER A 97 -1.28 28.24 -13.98
CA SER A 97 -0.80 29.36 -13.17
C SER A 97 0.70 29.62 -13.25
N ASP A 98 1.49 28.60 -13.59
CA ASP A 98 2.94 28.69 -13.70
C ASP A 98 3.47 28.04 -14.99
N PRO A 99 3.83 28.84 -16.02
CA PRO A 99 4.32 28.34 -17.29
C PRO A 99 5.68 27.61 -17.21
N ALA A 100 6.38 27.68 -16.09
CA ALA A 100 7.61 26.92 -15.86
C ALA A 100 7.34 25.47 -15.43
N LEU A 101 6.12 25.15 -15.01
CA LEU A 101 5.74 23.79 -14.65
C LEU A 101 5.51 22.95 -15.91
N VAL A 102 6.09 21.75 -15.91
CA VAL A 102 5.90 20.76 -16.96
C VAL A 102 5.24 19.54 -16.35
N GLN A 103 4.18 19.04 -16.99
CA GLN A 103 3.49 17.83 -16.55
C GLN A 103 4.44 16.63 -16.55
N ASN A 104 4.44 15.88 -15.44
CA ASN A 104 5.13 14.61 -15.39
C ASN A 104 4.42 13.57 -16.29
N ASN A 105 5.17 12.57 -16.71
CA ASN A 105 4.61 11.44 -17.45
C ASN A 105 3.83 10.52 -16.50
N TYR A 106 2.51 10.41 -16.64
CA TYR A 106 1.62 9.62 -15.78
C TYR A 106 0.64 8.75 -16.59
#